data_e885fa0e763a9cea9cce321c32b20897
#
_entry.id   e885fa0e763a9cea9cce321c32b20897
#
_cell.length_a   1.000
_cell.length_b   1.000
_cell.length_c   1.000
_cell.angle_alpha   90.00
_cell.angle_beta   90.00
_cell.angle_gamma   90.00
#
_symmetry.space_group_name_H-M   'P 1'
#
loop_
_entity.id
_entity.type
_entity.pdbx_description
1 polymer ?
#
loop_
_entity_poly.entity_id
_entity_poly.type
_entity_poly.pdbx_seq_one_letter_code
_entity_poly.pdbx_strand_id
1 'polypeptide(L)'
;MNKLLEINNLKKYYHDENGETLTIDNLSLSIDENEFISIVGPSGCGKSTLLSILANIEKKSEGEIKHNKKKFKIGYMLQKDTLFPWRTILENCLIGLEIENKLTEEKKEKVISLLEKYGLKEFIDKYPSSLSGGMKQRVALIRTLAIDPDILLLDEPLSALDYQTRLALSDDLYNIIKQEKKTAIMVTHDLGEVEF
;
A
#
# COMPACT_ATOMS: atom_id res chain seq x y z
N MET A 1 -22.53 -5.30 6.82
CA MET A 1 -21.14 -4.98 6.46
C MET A 1 -20.58 -6.18 5.72
N ASN A 2 -19.98 -5.97 4.55
CA ASN A 2 -19.42 -7.07 3.76
C ASN A 2 -17.95 -7.23 4.16
N LYS A 3 -17.64 -8.31 4.87
CA LYS A 3 -16.27 -8.65 5.23
C LYS A 3 -15.44 -8.89 3.96
N LEU A 4 -14.36 -8.16 3.81
CA LEU A 4 -13.42 -8.29 2.70
C LEU A 4 -12.35 -9.32 3.00
N LEU A 5 -11.78 -9.25 4.22
CA LEU A 5 -10.67 -10.07 4.69
C LEU A 5 -10.89 -10.47 6.15
N GLU A 6 -10.59 -11.72 6.48
CA GLU A 6 -10.55 -12.23 7.85
C GLU A 6 -9.22 -12.93 8.11
N ILE A 7 -8.60 -12.56 9.21
CA ILE A 7 -7.38 -13.18 9.74
C ILE A 7 -7.76 -13.85 11.04
N ASN A 8 -7.47 -15.14 11.19
CA ASN A 8 -7.79 -15.92 12.37
C ASN A 8 -6.54 -16.59 12.94
N ASN A 9 -6.20 -16.25 14.18
CA ASN A 9 -5.10 -16.84 14.96
C ASN A 9 -3.76 -16.92 14.19
N LEU A 10 -3.44 -15.85 13.43
CA LEU A 10 -2.23 -15.80 12.64
C LEU A 10 -0.99 -15.80 13.52
N LYS A 11 -0.05 -16.70 13.21
CA LYS A 11 1.27 -16.70 13.82
C LYS A 11 2.37 -16.72 12.77
N LYS A 12 3.48 -16.09 13.08
CA LYS A 12 4.70 -16.13 12.30
C LYS A 12 5.92 -16.32 13.17
N TYR A 13 6.63 -17.40 12.90
CA TYR A 13 7.95 -17.71 13.46
C TYR A 13 9.00 -17.54 12.39
N TYR A 14 10.14 -16.99 12.76
CA TYR A 14 11.38 -17.06 12.01
C TYR A 14 12.36 -17.98 12.72
N HIS A 15 13.08 -18.77 11.95
CA HIS A 15 14.14 -19.66 12.45
C HIS A 15 15.47 -19.17 11.92
N ASP A 16 16.43 -18.94 12.78
CA ASP A 16 17.80 -18.61 12.46
C ASP A 16 18.78 -19.51 13.25
N GLU A 17 20.07 -19.27 13.10
CA GLU A 17 21.12 -20.03 13.81
C GLU A 17 21.04 -19.86 15.33
N ASN A 18 20.37 -18.83 15.84
CA ASN A 18 20.23 -18.52 17.26
C ASN A 18 18.93 -19.06 17.86
N GLY A 19 18.05 -19.64 17.04
CA GLY A 19 16.81 -20.25 17.50
C GLY A 19 15.56 -19.79 16.75
N GLU A 20 14.44 -19.79 17.46
CA GLU A 20 13.12 -19.41 16.93
C GLU A 20 12.68 -18.07 17.52
N THR A 21 12.27 -17.17 16.64
CA THR A 21 11.71 -15.85 17.03
C THR A 21 10.25 -15.77 16.62
N LEU A 22 9.35 -15.64 17.63
CA LEU A 22 7.93 -15.38 17.42
C LEU A 22 7.74 -13.89 17.06
N THR A 23 7.37 -13.62 15.82
CA THR A 23 7.20 -12.24 15.31
C THR A 23 5.74 -11.80 15.32
N ILE A 24 4.80 -12.69 15.03
CA ILE A 24 3.35 -12.44 15.13
C ILE A 24 2.76 -13.53 16.00
N ASP A 25 2.07 -13.15 17.08
CA ASP A 25 1.43 -14.07 18.00
C ASP A 25 -0.08 -13.90 18.00
N ASN A 26 -0.77 -14.94 17.53
CA ASN A 26 -2.22 -15.12 17.62
C ASN A 26 -3.06 -13.92 17.16
N LEU A 27 -2.65 -13.26 16.08
CA LEU A 27 -3.35 -12.10 15.54
C LEU A 27 -4.67 -12.52 14.89
N SER A 28 -5.77 -11.91 15.30
CA SER A 28 -7.07 -12.04 14.65
C SER A 28 -7.62 -10.65 14.32
N LEU A 29 -8.06 -10.46 13.06
CA LEU A 29 -8.54 -9.18 12.54
C LEU A 29 -9.58 -9.44 11.45
N SER A 30 -10.64 -8.64 11.43
CA SER A 30 -11.64 -8.65 10.38
C SER A 30 -11.72 -7.27 9.75
N ILE A 31 -11.77 -7.21 8.43
CA ILE A 31 -11.72 -5.97 7.64
C ILE A 31 -12.91 -5.95 6.69
N ASP A 32 -13.70 -4.87 6.75
CA ASP A 32 -14.84 -4.64 5.87
C ASP A 32 -14.43 -3.93 4.57
N GLU A 33 -15.29 -4.01 3.55
CA GLU A 33 -15.08 -3.27 2.30
C GLU A 33 -15.10 -1.76 2.54
N ASN A 34 -14.17 -1.02 1.91
CA ASN A 34 -13.97 0.43 2.04
C ASN A 34 -13.53 0.91 3.43
N GLU A 35 -13.04 0.02 4.26
CA GLU A 35 -12.47 0.36 5.56
C GLU A 35 -10.99 0.78 5.42
N PHE A 36 -10.58 1.78 6.20
CA PHE A 36 -9.18 2.19 6.35
C PHE A 36 -8.72 1.83 7.75
N ILE A 37 -7.74 0.93 7.84
CA ILE A 37 -7.19 0.45 9.10
C ILE A 37 -5.75 0.91 9.23
N SER A 38 -5.43 1.54 10.36
CA SER A 38 -4.06 1.88 10.73
C SER A 38 -3.57 0.95 11.84
N ILE A 39 -2.40 0.33 11.62
CA ILE A 39 -1.71 -0.51 12.59
C ILE A 39 -0.46 0.23 13.06
N VAL A 40 -0.45 0.60 14.32
CA VAL A 40 0.64 1.38 14.92
C VAL A 40 1.46 0.51 15.88
N GLY A 41 2.75 0.69 15.88
CA GLY A 41 3.64 0.00 16.81
C GLY A 41 5.11 0.29 16.55
N PRO A 42 6.00 -0.05 17.48
CA PRO A 42 7.43 0.20 17.36
C PRO A 42 8.05 -0.53 16.16
N SER A 43 9.22 -0.07 15.73
CA SER A 43 9.99 -0.76 14.69
C SER A 43 10.34 -2.18 15.15
N GLY A 44 10.25 -3.14 14.22
CA GLY A 44 10.59 -4.55 14.50
C GLY A 44 9.46 -5.37 15.15
N CYS A 45 8.28 -4.81 15.46
CA CYS A 45 7.18 -5.57 16.08
C CYS A 45 6.36 -6.43 15.10
N GLY A 46 6.78 -6.59 13.84
CA GLY A 46 6.14 -7.50 12.88
C GLY A 46 5.12 -6.86 11.91
N LYS A 47 4.97 -5.52 11.89
CA LYS A 47 4.01 -4.82 11.00
C LYS A 47 4.25 -5.11 9.51
N SER A 48 5.47 -4.91 9.02
CA SER A 48 5.83 -5.19 7.62
C SER A 48 5.77 -6.69 7.31
N THR A 49 6.05 -7.54 8.30
CA THR A 49 5.87 -9.01 8.18
C THR A 49 4.40 -9.35 7.94
N LEU A 50 3.48 -8.73 8.68
CA LEU A 50 2.04 -8.91 8.48
C LEU A 50 1.64 -8.52 7.05
N LEU A 51 2.04 -7.33 6.58
CA LEU A 51 1.73 -6.90 5.21
C LEU A 51 2.32 -7.86 4.16
N SER A 52 3.56 -8.33 4.36
CA SER A 52 4.21 -9.29 3.45
C SER A 52 3.47 -10.64 3.41
N ILE A 53 2.93 -11.10 4.54
CA ILE A 53 2.10 -12.31 4.59
C ILE A 53 0.78 -12.08 3.84
N LEU A 54 0.12 -10.94 4.07
CA LEU A 54 -1.11 -10.59 3.36
C LEU A 54 -0.90 -10.45 1.85
N ALA A 55 0.26 -9.94 1.44
CA ALA A 55 0.67 -9.82 0.04
C ALA A 55 1.09 -11.17 -0.61
N ASN A 56 1.08 -12.27 0.13
CA ASN A 56 1.60 -13.58 -0.30
C ASN A 56 3.10 -13.57 -0.69
N ILE A 57 3.87 -12.60 -0.20
CA ILE A 57 5.33 -12.54 -0.35
C ILE A 57 5.99 -13.45 0.68
N GLU A 58 5.46 -13.44 1.90
CA GLU A 58 5.96 -14.25 3.02
C GLU A 58 4.91 -15.30 3.43
N LYS A 59 5.33 -16.49 3.84
CA LYS A 59 4.44 -17.53 4.31
C LYS A 59 4.14 -17.36 5.80
N LYS A 60 2.87 -17.47 6.18
CA LYS A 60 2.47 -17.61 7.58
C LYS A 60 2.94 -18.95 8.15
N SER A 61 3.17 -19.02 9.46
CA SER A 61 3.49 -20.28 10.15
C SER A 61 2.22 -21.03 10.57
N GLU A 62 1.26 -20.33 11.19
CA GLU A 62 -0.03 -20.89 11.61
C GLU A 62 -1.17 -19.92 11.34
N GLY A 63 -2.40 -20.35 11.61
CA GLY A 63 -3.60 -19.55 11.45
C GLY A 63 -4.19 -19.58 10.05
N GLU A 64 -5.21 -18.79 9.81
CA GLU A 64 -5.95 -18.77 8.56
C GLU A 64 -6.19 -17.34 8.09
N ILE A 65 -6.13 -17.14 6.75
CA ILE A 65 -6.49 -15.88 6.09
C ILE A 65 -7.54 -16.21 5.04
N LYS A 66 -8.71 -15.58 5.15
CA LYS A 66 -9.84 -15.73 4.24
C LYS A 66 -10.15 -14.39 3.58
N HIS A 67 -10.49 -14.42 2.31
CA HIS A 67 -11.03 -13.28 1.58
C HIS A 67 -12.30 -13.69 0.83
N ASN A 68 -13.22 -12.75 0.62
CA ASN A 68 -14.54 -13.01 0.05
C ASN A 68 -14.56 -13.20 -1.47
N LYS A 69 -13.44 -12.96 -2.16
CA LYS A 69 -13.34 -13.03 -3.63
C LYS A 69 -12.42 -14.17 -4.07
N LYS A 70 -12.83 -14.90 -5.13
CA LYS A 70 -11.99 -15.96 -5.74
C LYS A 70 -10.70 -15.43 -6.36
N LYS A 71 -10.73 -14.20 -6.92
CA LYS A 71 -9.57 -13.49 -7.45
C LYS A 71 -9.42 -12.21 -6.63
N PHE A 72 -8.56 -12.26 -5.63
CA PHE A 72 -8.31 -11.15 -4.72
C PHE A 72 -7.04 -10.41 -5.14
N LYS A 73 -7.19 -9.13 -5.46
CA LYS A 73 -6.09 -8.28 -5.90
C LYS A 73 -5.57 -7.44 -4.76
N ILE A 74 -4.27 -7.46 -4.60
CA ILE A 74 -3.57 -6.71 -3.58
C ILE A 74 -2.69 -5.66 -4.25
N GLY A 75 -2.83 -4.41 -3.84
CA GLY A 75 -1.90 -3.35 -4.14
C GLY A 75 -0.95 -3.17 -2.97
N TYR A 76 0.36 -3.29 -3.18
CA TYR A 76 1.34 -3.14 -2.11
C TYR A 76 2.24 -1.93 -2.38
N MET A 77 2.17 -0.95 -1.50
CA MET A 77 3.03 0.22 -1.48
C MET A 77 4.10 0.03 -0.42
N LEU A 78 5.34 -0.09 -0.87
CA LEU A 78 6.51 -0.27 -0.02
C LEU A 78 6.92 1.04 0.66
N GLN A 79 7.69 0.96 1.72
CA GLN A 79 8.24 2.08 2.48
C GLN A 79 9.00 3.08 1.59
N LYS A 80 9.75 2.60 0.60
CA LYS A 80 10.37 3.43 -0.42
C LYS A 80 9.46 3.54 -1.64
N ASP A 81 9.44 4.70 -2.30
CA ASP A 81 8.62 4.95 -3.49
C ASP A 81 8.90 3.96 -4.64
N THR A 82 10.12 3.43 -4.71
CA THR A 82 10.58 2.44 -5.71
C THR A 82 10.18 2.77 -7.14
N LEU A 83 10.16 4.07 -7.48
CA LEU A 83 9.90 4.51 -8.84
C LEU A 83 11.12 4.20 -9.73
N PHE A 84 10.86 3.75 -10.95
CA PHE A 84 11.91 3.50 -11.94
C PHE A 84 12.45 4.83 -12.48
N PRO A 85 13.71 5.19 -12.22
CA PRO A 85 14.24 6.51 -12.55
C PRO A 85 14.37 6.75 -14.07
N TRP A 86 14.35 5.70 -14.87
CA TRP A 86 14.43 5.75 -16.35
C TRP A 86 13.06 5.73 -17.04
N ARG A 87 11.96 5.66 -16.27
CA ARG A 87 10.59 5.76 -16.78
C ARG A 87 9.97 7.09 -16.41
N THR A 88 9.12 7.60 -17.27
CA THR A 88 8.29 8.77 -16.94
C THR A 88 7.33 8.46 -15.81
N ILE A 89 6.67 9.48 -15.26
CA ILE A 89 5.69 9.32 -14.20
C ILE A 89 4.51 8.48 -14.67
N LEU A 90 4.00 8.72 -15.87
CA LEU A 90 2.94 7.91 -16.47
C LEU A 90 3.36 6.45 -16.63
N GLU A 91 4.53 6.20 -17.21
CA GLU A 91 5.05 4.85 -17.40
C GLU A 91 5.27 4.11 -16.07
N ASN A 92 5.69 4.82 -15.00
CA ASN A 92 5.76 4.26 -13.66
C ASN A 92 4.39 3.83 -13.16
N CYS A 93 3.34 4.62 -13.39
CA CYS A 93 1.99 4.29 -12.96
C CYS A 93 1.37 3.13 -13.76
N LEU A 94 1.76 2.96 -15.03
CA LEU A 94 1.20 1.94 -15.92
C LEU A 94 1.85 0.55 -15.75
N ILE A 95 3.00 0.44 -15.10
CA ILE A 95 3.79 -0.80 -15.06
C ILE A 95 3.03 -2.03 -14.58
N GLY A 96 2.17 -1.90 -13.57
CA GLY A 96 1.36 -3.00 -13.06
C GLY A 96 0.38 -3.53 -14.12
N LEU A 97 -0.19 -2.62 -14.93
CA LEU A 97 -1.08 -2.98 -16.05
C LEU A 97 -0.31 -3.63 -17.20
N GLU A 98 0.93 -3.19 -17.46
CA GLU A 98 1.81 -3.81 -18.45
C GLU A 98 2.15 -5.25 -18.07
N ILE A 99 2.57 -5.48 -16.81
CA ILE A 99 2.92 -6.81 -16.29
C ILE A 99 1.73 -7.76 -16.33
N GLU A 100 0.52 -7.27 -16.03
CA GLU A 100 -0.70 -8.08 -16.10
C GLU A 100 -1.21 -8.30 -17.55
N ASN A 101 -0.59 -7.71 -18.58
CA ASN A 101 -1.06 -7.66 -19.96
C ASN A 101 -2.50 -7.10 -20.06
N LYS A 102 -2.82 -6.08 -19.25
CA LYS A 102 -4.15 -5.45 -19.16
C LYS A 102 -4.13 -3.96 -19.50
N LEU A 103 -3.05 -3.45 -20.06
CA LEU A 103 -2.97 -2.06 -20.48
C LEU A 103 -3.87 -1.84 -21.69
N THR A 104 -4.89 -0.99 -21.53
CA THR A 104 -5.79 -0.51 -22.56
C THR A 104 -5.80 1.01 -22.56
N GLU A 105 -6.21 1.65 -23.67
CA GLU A 105 -6.33 3.13 -23.70
C GLU A 105 -7.27 3.65 -22.62
N GLU A 106 -8.40 2.99 -22.35
CA GLU A 106 -9.31 3.35 -21.28
C GLU A 106 -8.64 3.39 -19.90
N LYS A 107 -7.83 2.36 -19.58
CA LYS A 107 -7.10 2.29 -18.31
C LYS A 107 -5.98 3.33 -18.24
N LYS A 108 -5.31 3.58 -19.35
CA LYS A 108 -4.30 4.64 -19.44
C LYS A 108 -4.92 6.01 -19.19
N GLU A 109 -6.07 6.31 -19.80
CA GLU A 109 -6.83 7.55 -19.57
C GLU A 109 -7.27 7.67 -18.10
N LYS A 110 -7.71 6.58 -17.49
CA LYS A 110 -8.03 6.56 -16.05
C LYS A 110 -6.81 6.92 -15.19
N VAL A 111 -5.64 6.38 -15.50
CA VAL A 111 -4.40 6.71 -14.77
C VAL A 111 -4.01 8.18 -14.98
N ILE A 112 -4.12 8.69 -16.20
CA ILE A 112 -3.89 10.12 -16.50
C ILE A 112 -4.84 10.99 -15.69
N SER A 113 -6.13 10.64 -15.65
CA SER A 113 -7.13 11.35 -14.85
C SER A 113 -6.80 11.35 -13.35
N LEU A 114 -6.29 10.25 -12.80
CA LEU A 114 -5.81 10.20 -11.42
C LEU A 114 -4.61 11.12 -11.20
N LEU A 115 -3.63 11.12 -12.11
CA LEU A 115 -2.47 12.01 -12.02
C LEU A 115 -2.89 13.48 -12.08
N GLU A 116 -3.82 13.85 -12.96
CA GLU A 116 -4.36 15.21 -13.04
C GLU A 116 -5.14 15.59 -11.78
N LYS A 117 -6.04 14.72 -11.31
CA LYS A 117 -6.87 14.92 -10.13
C LYS A 117 -6.04 15.18 -8.86
N TYR A 118 -4.88 14.52 -8.74
CA TYR A 118 -4.02 14.61 -7.57
C TYR A 118 -2.79 15.52 -7.78
N GLY A 119 -2.89 16.49 -8.72
CA GLY A 119 -1.95 17.59 -8.86
C GLY A 119 -0.64 17.25 -9.53
N LEU A 120 -0.62 16.20 -10.37
CA LEU A 120 0.58 15.73 -11.06
C LEU A 120 0.51 15.91 -12.58
N LYS A 121 -0.45 16.70 -13.10
CA LYS A 121 -0.68 16.91 -14.53
C LYS A 121 0.59 17.34 -15.28
N GLU A 122 1.31 18.33 -14.77
CA GLU A 122 2.50 18.90 -15.43
C GLU A 122 3.72 17.97 -15.38
N PHE A 123 3.63 16.86 -14.63
CA PHE A 123 4.71 15.92 -14.39
C PHE A 123 4.52 14.58 -15.12
N ILE A 124 3.41 14.38 -15.83
CA ILE A 124 3.05 13.11 -16.49
C ILE A 124 4.19 12.56 -17.34
N ASP A 125 4.82 13.42 -18.16
CA ASP A 125 5.93 13.08 -19.06
C ASP A 125 7.31 13.35 -18.45
N LYS A 126 7.38 13.71 -17.17
CA LYS A 126 8.65 13.94 -16.47
C LYS A 126 9.14 12.65 -15.81
N TYR A 127 10.39 12.67 -15.38
CA TYR A 127 11.04 11.58 -14.66
C TYR A 127 10.96 11.78 -13.13
N PRO A 128 11.10 10.72 -12.32
CA PRO A 128 11.07 10.82 -10.86
C PRO A 128 12.04 11.83 -10.25
N SER A 129 13.16 12.12 -10.91
CA SER A 129 14.16 13.11 -10.48
C SER A 129 13.61 14.55 -10.38
N SER A 130 12.52 14.86 -11.09
CA SER A 130 11.88 16.18 -11.07
C SER A 130 10.83 16.35 -9.98
N LEU A 131 10.57 15.31 -9.17
CA LEU A 131 9.53 15.31 -8.15
C LEU A 131 10.09 15.53 -6.75
N SER A 132 9.32 16.23 -5.90
CA SER A 132 9.54 16.23 -4.45
C SER A 132 9.24 14.85 -3.84
N GLY A 133 9.68 14.62 -2.59
CA GLY A 133 9.40 13.37 -1.87
C GLY A 133 7.90 13.07 -1.79
N GLY A 134 7.08 14.05 -1.42
CA GLY A 134 5.64 13.90 -1.34
C GLY A 134 4.98 13.61 -2.69
N MET A 135 5.45 14.24 -3.78
CA MET A 135 4.95 13.94 -5.12
C MET A 135 5.29 12.50 -5.52
N LYS A 136 6.48 12.00 -5.19
CA LYS A 136 6.86 10.59 -5.43
C LYS A 136 5.95 9.62 -4.70
N GLN A 137 5.56 9.92 -3.46
CA GLN A 137 4.64 9.09 -2.69
C GLN A 137 3.23 9.07 -3.32
N ARG A 138 2.72 10.21 -3.80
CA ARG A 138 1.47 10.25 -4.56
C ARG A 138 1.55 9.42 -5.84
N VAL A 139 2.66 9.49 -6.59
CA VAL A 139 2.87 8.65 -7.78
C VAL A 139 2.89 7.17 -7.41
N ALA A 140 3.58 6.78 -6.34
CA ALA A 140 3.62 5.40 -5.86
C ALA A 140 2.22 4.88 -5.47
N LEU A 141 1.40 5.72 -4.82
CA LEU A 141 0.01 5.38 -4.51
C LEU A 141 -0.82 5.22 -5.80
N ILE A 142 -0.73 6.17 -6.74
CA ILE A 142 -1.47 6.11 -8.02
C ILE A 142 -1.05 4.86 -8.82
N ARG A 143 0.24 4.52 -8.87
CA ARG A 143 0.74 3.27 -9.46
C ARG A 143 0.06 2.05 -8.84
N THR A 144 -0.09 2.06 -7.51
CA THR A 144 -0.72 0.96 -6.78
C THR A 144 -2.24 0.90 -7.03
N LEU A 145 -2.89 2.06 -7.17
CA LEU A 145 -4.31 2.16 -7.53
C LEU A 145 -4.60 1.77 -8.99
N ALA A 146 -3.65 1.98 -9.90
CA ALA A 146 -3.82 1.74 -11.34
C ALA A 146 -4.25 0.30 -11.69
N ILE A 147 -3.81 -0.67 -10.92
CA ILE A 147 -4.20 -2.08 -11.10
C ILE A 147 -5.60 -2.40 -10.58
N ASP A 148 -6.31 -1.42 -10.00
CA ASP A 148 -7.63 -1.58 -9.39
C ASP A 148 -7.66 -2.69 -8.33
N PRO A 149 -6.91 -2.56 -7.22
CA PRO A 149 -6.84 -3.57 -6.18
C PRO A 149 -8.10 -3.63 -5.33
N ASP A 150 -8.35 -4.79 -4.71
CA ASP A 150 -9.41 -4.98 -3.71
C ASP A 150 -8.99 -4.41 -2.35
N ILE A 151 -7.69 -4.51 -2.05
CA ILE A 151 -7.09 -3.95 -0.83
C ILE A 151 -5.74 -3.30 -1.13
N LEU A 152 -5.46 -2.19 -0.46
CA LEU A 152 -4.17 -1.51 -0.44
C LEU A 152 -3.43 -1.88 0.84
N LEU A 153 -2.19 -2.29 0.73
CA LEU A 153 -1.26 -2.49 1.84
C LEU A 153 -0.20 -1.40 1.77
N LEU A 154 -0.10 -0.57 2.79
CA LEU A 154 0.78 0.60 2.84
C LEU A 154 1.80 0.41 3.96
N ASP A 155 3.05 0.18 3.59
CA ASP A 155 4.14 -0.10 4.53
C ASP A 155 4.93 1.17 4.81
N GLU A 156 4.64 1.83 5.93
CA GLU A 156 5.26 3.09 6.36
C GLU A 156 5.38 4.12 5.22
N PRO A 157 4.30 4.45 4.50
CA PRO A 157 4.36 5.17 3.22
C PRO A 157 4.95 6.56 3.32
N LEU A 158 5.03 7.15 4.51
CA LEU A 158 5.47 8.53 4.73
C LEU A 158 6.76 8.64 5.55
N SER A 159 7.35 7.52 5.95
CA SER A 159 8.50 7.49 6.88
C SER A 159 9.78 8.20 6.37
N ALA A 160 9.94 8.34 5.05
CA ALA A 160 11.08 9.02 4.44
C ALA A 160 10.95 10.56 4.37
N LEU A 161 9.86 11.13 4.89
CA LEU A 161 9.53 12.55 4.80
C LEU A 161 9.75 13.26 6.15
N ASP A 162 10.01 14.58 6.08
CA ASP A 162 10.02 15.42 7.28
C ASP A 162 8.62 15.52 7.91
N TYR A 163 8.57 15.87 9.19
CA TYR A 163 7.35 15.85 9.99
C TYR A 163 6.21 16.70 9.41
N GLN A 164 6.50 17.93 8.93
CA GLN A 164 5.44 18.82 8.41
C GLN A 164 4.87 18.30 7.08
N THR A 165 5.74 17.86 6.19
CA THR A 165 5.34 17.23 4.93
C THR A 165 4.55 15.95 5.17
N ARG A 166 4.93 15.18 6.18
CA ARG A 166 4.26 13.93 6.57
C ARG A 166 2.82 14.16 6.99
N LEU A 167 2.56 15.11 7.90
CA LEU A 167 1.20 15.42 8.35
C LEU A 167 0.31 15.85 7.17
N ALA A 168 0.78 16.76 6.33
CA ALA A 168 0.00 17.22 5.17
C ALA A 168 -0.31 16.09 4.18
N LEU A 169 0.62 15.15 4.00
CA LEU A 169 0.44 14.02 3.08
C LEU A 169 -0.36 12.88 3.68
N SER A 170 -0.42 12.74 5.00
CA SER A 170 -1.26 11.75 5.67
C SER A 170 -2.72 11.96 5.33
N ASP A 171 -3.20 13.19 5.49
CA ASP A 171 -4.56 13.59 5.09
C ASP A 171 -4.82 13.37 3.59
N ASP A 172 -3.85 13.75 2.75
CA ASP A 172 -3.95 13.55 1.31
C ASP A 172 -4.11 12.06 0.94
N LEU A 173 -3.25 11.19 1.50
CA LEU A 173 -3.29 9.74 1.29
C LEU A 173 -4.65 9.15 1.70
N TYR A 174 -5.10 9.47 2.90
CA TYR A 174 -6.40 9.05 3.41
C TYR A 174 -7.54 9.49 2.48
N ASN A 175 -7.55 10.78 2.09
CA ASN A 175 -8.57 11.34 1.22
C ASN A 175 -8.58 10.68 -0.16
N ILE A 176 -7.40 10.41 -0.75
CA ILE A 176 -7.28 9.70 -2.03
C ILE A 176 -7.92 8.31 -1.92
N ILE A 177 -7.53 7.52 -0.92
CA ILE A 177 -8.00 6.15 -0.72
C ILE A 177 -9.51 6.12 -0.50
N LYS A 178 -10.04 7.05 0.30
CA LYS A 178 -11.48 7.19 0.59
C LYS A 178 -12.28 7.60 -0.65
N GLN A 179 -11.78 8.57 -1.43
CA GLN A 179 -12.44 9.03 -2.67
C GLN A 179 -12.47 7.93 -3.74
N GLU A 180 -11.42 7.12 -3.82
CA GLU A 180 -11.35 5.97 -4.74
C GLU A 180 -12.08 4.73 -4.18
N LYS A 181 -12.73 4.85 -3.01
CA LYS A 181 -13.51 3.79 -2.33
C LYS A 181 -12.70 2.48 -2.23
N LYS A 182 -11.49 2.57 -1.70
CA LYS A 182 -10.59 1.42 -1.53
C LYS A 182 -10.48 1.04 -0.06
N THR A 183 -10.41 -0.25 0.19
CA THR A 183 -10.00 -0.78 1.50
C THR A 183 -8.50 -0.66 1.64
N ALA A 184 -8.01 -0.25 2.80
CA ALA A 184 -6.58 -0.11 3.04
C ALA A 184 -6.16 -0.56 4.44
N ILE A 185 -4.98 -1.15 4.52
CA ILE A 185 -4.23 -1.35 5.75
C ILE A 185 -2.96 -0.52 5.64
N MET A 186 -2.78 0.43 6.54
CA MET A 186 -1.55 1.19 6.68
C MET A 186 -0.83 0.76 7.95
N VAL A 187 0.47 0.51 7.85
CA VAL A 187 1.32 0.32 9.02
C VAL A 187 2.23 1.52 9.19
N THR A 188 2.39 1.97 10.42
CA THR A 188 3.24 3.10 10.77
C THR A 188 3.82 2.94 12.19
N HIS A 189 4.86 3.69 12.49
CA HIS A 189 5.37 3.84 13.85
C HIS A 189 5.01 5.23 14.45
N ASP A 190 4.34 6.10 13.68
CA ASP A 190 3.98 7.46 14.07
C ASP A 190 2.46 7.56 14.33
N LEU A 191 2.10 7.96 15.56
CA LEU A 191 0.70 8.17 15.94
C LEU A 191 0.07 9.36 15.22
N GLY A 192 0.85 10.37 14.85
CA GLY A 192 0.36 11.54 14.10
C GLY A 192 -0.15 11.20 12.70
N GLU A 193 0.21 10.05 12.14
CA GLU A 193 -0.29 9.57 10.84
C GLU A 193 -1.69 8.91 10.93
N VAL A 194 -2.29 8.79 12.10
CA VAL A 194 -3.56 8.09 12.32
C VAL A 194 -4.67 8.95 12.93
N GLU A 195 -4.42 10.22 13.15
CA GLU A 195 -5.44 11.18 13.59
C GLU A 195 -6.17 11.75 12.36
N PHE A 196 -7.23 11.06 11.91
CA PHE A 196 -8.10 11.48 10.79
C PHE A 196 -9.48 11.87 11.27
#